data_492a966700f52ced8877c66436efad60
#
_entry.id   492a966700f52ced8877c66436efad60
#
_cell.length_a   1.000
_cell.length_b   1.000
_cell.length_c   1.000
_cell.angle_alpha   90.00
_cell.angle_beta   90.00
_cell.angle_gamma   90.00
#
_symmetry.space_group_name_H-M   'P 1'
#
loop_
_entity.id
_entity.type
_entity.pdbx_description
1 polymer ?
#
loop_
_entity_poly.entity_id
_entity_poly.type
_entity_poly.pdbx_seq_one_letter_code
_entity_poly.pdbx_strand_id
1 'polypeptide(L)'
;MADIDTGTCTATVSQTAAKATGWPCDRIMAREIIFTSKAAKPPASYSQAVRAGGLIFLSGTAPHDPQTGGVVGSTIQEQTRQCLKNIQAILDAAGSSLDKVVSVTVILADEEDFSGMNEEWLKWFPSNPPSRQGAKMPVKMPGLRVSIAAIAEA
;
A
#
# COMPACT_ATOMS: atom_id res chain seq x y z
N MET A 1 12.17 -14.39 -42.76
CA MET A 1 11.90 -12.98 -42.51
C MET A 1 10.43 -12.92 -42.26
N ALA A 2 10.02 -12.93 -40.98
CA ALA A 2 8.61 -12.90 -40.60
C ALA A 2 8.37 -11.55 -39.94
N ASP A 3 7.49 -10.74 -40.55
CA ASP A 3 7.03 -9.46 -40.07
C ASP A 3 6.26 -9.69 -38.77
N ILE A 4 6.68 -8.98 -37.71
CA ILE A 4 5.93 -8.93 -36.47
C ILE A 4 4.86 -7.86 -36.65
N ASP A 5 3.63 -8.33 -36.90
CA ASP A 5 2.42 -7.51 -36.94
C ASP A 5 2.22 -6.88 -35.56
N THR A 6 2.42 -5.55 -35.48
CA THR A 6 2.08 -4.75 -34.32
C THR A 6 0.57 -4.63 -34.25
N GLY A 7 -0.07 -5.60 -33.60
CA GLY A 7 -1.51 -5.65 -33.40
C GLY A 7 -2.04 -4.37 -32.79
N THR A 8 -2.67 -3.55 -33.61
CA THR A 8 -3.51 -2.42 -33.22
C THR A 8 -4.65 -2.97 -32.33
N CYS A 9 -4.65 -2.60 -31.07
CA CYS A 9 -5.72 -2.93 -30.12
C CYS A 9 -7.04 -2.29 -30.60
N THR A 10 -7.87 -3.05 -31.29
CA THR A 10 -9.22 -2.66 -31.68
C THR A 10 -10.17 -2.81 -30.50
N ALA A 11 -10.11 -1.91 -29.53
CA ALA A 11 -11.07 -1.85 -28.45
C ALA A 11 -12.14 -0.78 -28.71
N THR A 12 -13.10 -1.09 -29.55
CA THR A 12 -14.19 -0.18 -29.96
C THR A 12 -15.15 0.17 -28.80
N VAL A 13 -15.22 -0.65 -27.74
CA VAL A 13 -16.12 -0.42 -26.58
C VAL A 13 -15.45 0.46 -25.51
N SER A 14 -14.13 0.41 -25.36
CA SER A 14 -13.38 1.13 -24.32
C SER A 14 -13.25 2.64 -24.61
N GLN A 15 -13.15 3.03 -25.88
CA GLN A 15 -12.93 4.43 -26.26
C GLN A 15 -14.18 5.32 -26.04
N THR A 16 -15.38 4.75 -26.16
CA THR A 16 -16.63 5.49 -25.95
C THR A 16 -16.87 5.78 -24.47
N ALA A 17 -16.55 4.86 -23.60
CA ALA A 17 -16.67 5.02 -22.15
C ALA A 17 -15.63 6.01 -21.60
N ALA A 18 -14.38 5.95 -22.09
CA ALA A 18 -13.31 6.86 -21.68
C ALA A 18 -13.59 8.32 -22.12
N LYS A 19 -14.20 8.54 -23.28
CA LYS A 19 -14.61 9.88 -23.71
C LYS A 19 -15.74 10.47 -22.86
N ALA A 20 -16.63 9.65 -22.35
CA ALA A 20 -17.73 10.09 -21.49
C ALA A 20 -17.26 10.52 -20.09
N THR A 21 -16.14 9.97 -19.59
CA THR A 21 -15.60 10.25 -18.27
C THR A 21 -14.47 11.29 -18.26
N GLY A 22 -13.99 11.72 -19.46
CA GLY A 22 -12.88 12.67 -19.58
C GLY A 22 -11.50 12.11 -19.16
N TRP A 23 -11.38 10.81 -18.95
CA TRP A 23 -10.11 10.17 -18.56
C TRP A 23 -9.35 9.71 -19.80
N PRO A 24 -8.07 10.09 -19.96
CA PRO A 24 -7.25 9.62 -21.08
C PRO A 24 -7.03 8.10 -20.95
N CYS A 25 -7.35 7.37 -22.01
CA CYS A 25 -7.36 5.91 -22.06
C CYS A 25 -5.99 5.27 -21.75
N ASP A 26 -4.91 5.93 -22.10
CA ASP A 26 -3.53 5.52 -21.90
C ASP A 26 -3.09 5.56 -20.41
N ARG A 27 -3.69 6.45 -19.62
CA ARG A 27 -3.38 6.58 -18.19
C ARG A 27 -4.02 5.47 -17.33
N ILE A 28 -5.10 4.83 -17.82
CA ILE A 28 -5.83 3.80 -17.08
C ILE A 28 -5.09 2.44 -17.10
N MET A 29 -4.24 2.22 -18.12
CA MET A 29 -3.58 0.93 -18.37
C MET A 29 -2.12 0.88 -17.92
N ALA A 30 -1.50 2.01 -17.60
CA ALA A 30 -0.10 2.06 -17.21
C ALA A 30 0.06 1.75 -15.71
N ARG A 31 0.81 0.67 -15.41
CA ARG A 31 1.29 0.37 -14.07
C ARG A 31 2.50 1.28 -13.75
N GLU A 32 2.45 1.98 -12.62
CA GLU A 32 3.54 2.82 -12.13
C GLU A 32 4.07 2.27 -10.80
N ILE A 33 5.38 2.13 -10.67
CA ILE A 33 6.03 1.74 -9.41
C ILE A 33 6.30 2.99 -8.59
N ILE A 34 5.81 3.00 -7.34
CA ILE A 34 6.04 4.06 -6.38
C ILE A 34 7.19 3.66 -5.45
N PHE A 35 8.12 4.58 -5.28
CA PHE A 35 9.26 4.43 -4.37
C PHE A 35 9.57 5.75 -3.66
N THR A 36 9.88 5.68 -2.38
CA THR A 36 10.41 6.79 -1.59
C THR A 36 11.48 6.33 -0.61
N SER A 37 12.51 7.12 -0.44
CA SER A 37 13.54 6.90 0.60
C SER A 37 13.06 7.28 2.01
N LYS A 38 11.88 7.93 2.13
CA LYS A 38 11.29 8.31 3.42
C LYS A 38 10.53 7.17 4.10
N ALA A 39 10.38 6.03 3.44
CA ALA A 39 9.81 4.80 3.98
C ALA A 39 10.82 3.67 3.89
N ALA A 40 10.59 2.60 4.66
CA ALA A 40 11.46 1.43 4.66
C ALA A 40 11.69 0.88 3.25
N LYS A 41 12.95 0.61 2.91
CA LYS A 41 13.32 0.05 1.61
C LYS A 41 12.83 -1.40 1.53
N PRO A 42 12.06 -1.76 0.50
CA PRO A 42 11.62 -3.14 0.31
C PRO A 42 12.79 -4.01 -0.17
N PRO A 43 12.77 -5.32 0.06
CA PRO A 43 13.66 -6.25 -0.63
C PRO A 43 13.41 -6.22 -2.14
N ALA A 44 14.32 -6.77 -2.94
CA ALA A 44 14.23 -6.75 -4.40
C ALA A 44 13.03 -7.54 -4.98
N SER A 45 12.34 -8.33 -4.15
CA SER A 45 11.24 -9.20 -4.56
C SER A 45 9.90 -8.50 -4.76
N TYR A 46 9.72 -7.26 -4.24
CA TYR A 46 8.47 -6.48 -4.39
C TYR A 46 8.73 -4.97 -4.32
N SER A 47 7.75 -4.17 -4.75
CA SER A 47 7.78 -2.70 -4.68
C SER A 47 7.14 -2.19 -3.40
N GLN A 48 7.46 -0.96 -2.96
CA GLN A 48 6.73 -0.32 -1.84
C GLN A 48 5.24 -0.17 -2.17
N ALA A 49 4.95 0.34 -3.36
CA ALA A 49 3.59 0.44 -3.87
C ALA A 49 3.57 0.44 -5.40
N VAL A 50 2.39 0.16 -5.94
CA VAL A 50 2.11 0.20 -7.38
C VAL A 50 0.83 0.99 -7.60
N ARG A 51 0.87 1.98 -8.50
CA ARG A 51 -0.33 2.67 -8.97
C ARG A 51 -0.87 1.97 -10.22
N ALA A 52 -2.17 1.68 -10.25
CA ALA A 52 -2.87 1.15 -11.42
C ALA A 52 -4.37 1.42 -11.29
N GLY A 53 -5.04 1.73 -12.39
CA GLY A 53 -6.50 1.88 -12.44
C GLY A 53 -7.09 2.96 -11.50
N GLY A 54 -6.35 4.03 -11.20
CA GLY A 54 -6.78 5.07 -10.27
C GLY A 54 -6.61 4.71 -8.80
N LEU A 55 -5.98 3.57 -8.49
CA LEU A 55 -5.70 3.10 -7.14
C LEU A 55 -4.19 2.95 -6.91
N ILE A 56 -3.79 3.01 -5.64
CA ILE A 56 -2.44 2.74 -5.15
C ILE A 56 -2.50 1.51 -4.27
N PHE A 57 -1.77 0.47 -4.65
CA PHE A 57 -1.65 -0.79 -3.94
C PHE A 57 -0.33 -0.80 -3.17
N LEU A 58 -0.40 -0.70 -1.84
CA LEU A 58 0.78 -0.74 -0.98
C LEU A 58 1.05 -2.18 -0.54
N SER A 59 2.30 -2.59 -0.64
CA SER A 59 2.75 -3.87 -0.11
C SER A 59 2.68 -3.91 1.42
N GLY A 60 2.77 -5.10 1.99
CA GLY A 60 2.87 -5.27 3.44
C GLY A 60 4.05 -4.46 4.00
N THR A 61 3.72 -3.39 4.71
CA THR A 61 4.67 -2.42 5.25
C THR A 61 4.96 -2.79 6.69
N ALA A 62 6.20 -3.17 6.95
CA ALA A 62 6.70 -3.51 8.28
C ALA A 62 7.22 -2.25 9.03
N PRO A 63 7.37 -2.30 10.37
CA PRO A 63 7.78 -1.17 11.19
C PRO A 63 9.29 -0.92 11.14
N HIS A 64 9.88 -0.93 9.95
CA HIS A 64 11.30 -0.66 9.78
C HIS A 64 11.57 0.83 9.68
N ASP A 65 12.68 1.26 10.29
CA ASP A 65 13.22 2.60 10.11
C ASP A 65 13.79 2.76 8.69
N PRO A 66 13.42 3.83 7.97
CA PRO A 66 13.87 4.01 6.59
C PRO A 66 15.38 4.25 6.44
N GLN A 67 16.07 4.70 7.48
CA GLN A 67 17.51 5.00 7.42
C GLN A 67 18.35 3.79 7.83
N THR A 68 17.99 3.13 8.92
CA THR A 68 18.75 2.02 9.48
C THR A 68 18.31 0.64 8.98
N GLY A 69 17.06 0.53 8.50
CA GLY A 69 16.43 -0.73 8.12
C GLY A 69 16.06 -1.62 9.32
N GLY A 70 16.33 -1.18 10.55
CA GLY A 70 16.00 -1.93 11.77
C GLY A 70 14.51 -1.82 12.14
N VAL A 71 14.00 -2.81 12.90
CA VAL A 71 12.65 -2.75 13.46
C VAL A 71 12.59 -1.66 14.54
N VAL A 72 11.59 -0.78 14.44
CA VAL A 72 11.36 0.32 15.38
C VAL A 72 10.29 -0.09 16.39
N GLY A 73 10.62 0.09 17.67
CA GLY A 73 9.69 -0.12 18.76
C GLY A 73 9.65 -1.56 19.28
N SER A 74 9.37 -1.68 20.56
CA SER A 74 9.23 -2.97 21.29
C SER A 74 7.77 -3.32 21.54
N THR A 75 6.88 -2.33 21.54
CA THR A 75 5.45 -2.51 21.76
C THR A 75 4.68 -2.57 20.43
N ILE A 76 3.51 -3.19 20.46
CA ILE A 76 2.65 -3.25 19.28
C ILE A 76 2.19 -1.85 18.84
N GLN A 77 1.94 -0.94 19.78
CA GLN A 77 1.54 0.44 19.49
C GLN A 77 2.64 1.18 18.75
N GLU A 78 3.91 1.07 19.19
CA GLU A 78 5.05 1.69 18.52
C GLU A 78 5.26 1.15 17.12
N GLN A 79 5.16 -0.17 16.95
CA GLN A 79 5.32 -0.80 15.65
C GLN A 79 4.17 -0.46 14.68
N THR A 80 2.93 -0.43 15.17
CA THR A 80 1.78 0.01 14.37
C THR A 80 1.96 1.45 13.91
N ARG A 81 2.39 2.34 14.79
CA ARG A 81 2.71 3.73 14.48
C ARG A 81 3.76 3.85 13.38
N GLN A 82 4.83 3.05 13.46
CA GLN A 82 5.90 3.09 12.46
C GLN A 82 5.41 2.55 11.10
N CYS A 83 4.61 1.49 11.07
CA CYS A 83 3.98 1.02 9.84
C CYS A 83 3.16 2.12 9.17
N LEU A 84 2.31 2.81 9.94
CA LEU A 84 1.44 3.87 9.42
C LEU A 84 2.23 5.10 8.96
N LYS A 85 3.33 5.47 9.64
CA LYS A 85 4.26 6.51 9.16
C LYS A 85 4.89 6.13 7.82
N ASN A 86 5.33 4.90 7.66
CA ASN A 86 5.89 4.42 6.41
C ASN A 86 4.83 4.44 5.29
N ILE A 87 3.60 4.00 5.57
CA ILE A 87 2.47 4.06 4.63
C ILE A 87 2.18 5.50 4.21
N GLN A 88 2.10 6.43 5.17
CA GLN A 88 1.90 7.85 4.89
C GLN A 88 2.99 8.39 3.95
N ALA A 89 4.26 8.11 4.24
CA ALA A 89 5.36 8.57 3.40
C ALA A 89 5.31 8.02 1.96
N ILE A 90 4.83 6.77 1.78
CA ILE A 90 4.63 6.17 0.45
C ILE A 90 3.46 6.84 -0.27
N LEU A 91 2.35 7.08 0.43
CA LEU A 91 1.18 7.76 -0.13
C LEU A 91 1.49 9.21 -0.52
N ASP A 92 2.21 9.95 0.33
CA ASP A 92 2.67 11.31 0.03
C ASP A 92 3.53 11.35 -1.24
N ALA A 93 4.46 10.39 -1.38
CA ALA A 93 5.29 10.27 -2.59
C ALA A 93 4.47 9.92 -3.83
N ALA A 94 3.34 9.26 -3.65
CA ALA A 94 2.39 8.97 -4.71
C ALA A 94 1.41 10.11 -5.00
N GLY A 95 1.45 11.23 -4.26
CA GLY A 95 0.48 12.34 -4.40
C GLY A 95 -0.91 12.02 -3.82
N SER A 96 -0.98 11.06 -2.90
CA SER A 96 -2.19 10.65 -2.18
C SER A 96 -2.05 10.96 -0.68
N SER A 97 -2.94 10.43 0.16
CA SER A 97 -2.92 10.64 1.62
C SER A 97 -3.57 9.49 2.38
N LEU A 98 -3.41 9.47 3.71
CA LEU A 98 -4.08 8.48 4.57
C LEU A 98 -5.61 8.57 4.50
N ASP A 99 -6.17 9.75 4.31
CA ASP A 99 -7.62 9.95 4.19
C ASP A 99 -8.22 9.30 2.94
N LYS A 100 -7.38 9.01 1.96
CA LYS A 100 -7.76 8.31 0.72
C LYS A 100 -7.60 6.78 0.80
N VAL A 101 -7.20 6.25 1.94
CA VAL A 101 -7.11 4.80 2.13
C VAL A 101 -8.51 4.20 2.19
N VAL A 102 -8.79 3.22 1.33
CA VAL A 102 -10.11 2.57 1.21
C VAL A 102 -10.13 1.17 1.82
N SER A 103 -9.00 0.48 1.83
CA SER A 103 -8.93 -0.88 2.37
C SER A 103 -7.57 -1.16 3.00
N VAL A 104 -7.57 -1.89 4.11
CA VAL A 104 -6.37 -2.25 4.86
C VAL A 104 -6.41 -3.71 5.29
N THR A 105 -5.27 -4.39 5.17
CA THR A 105 -5.02 -5.69 5.77
C THR A 105 -3.97 -5.54 6.86
N VAL A 106 -4.35 -5.83 8.10
CA VAL A 106 -3.43 -5.86 9.25
C VAL A 106 -3.02 -7.30 9.50
N ILE A 107 -1.72 -7.55 9.48
CA ILE A 107 -1.12 -8.87 9.67
C ILE A 107 -0.38 -8.85 11.00
N LEU A 108 -0.84 -9.65 11.97
CA LEU A 108 -0.27 -9.72 13.32
C LEU A 108 0.52 -11.00 13.53
N ALA A 109 1.63 -10.91 14.25
CA ALA A 109 2.40 -12.08 14.67
C ALA A 109 1.66 -12.90 15.73
N ASP A 110 1.03 -12.22 16.67
CA ASP A 110 0.27 -12.81 17.75
C ASP A 110 -1.10 -12.12 17.91
N GLU A 111 -2.11 -12.90 18.23
CA GLU A 111 -3.49 -12.42 18.40
C GLU A 111 -3.67 -11.50 19.61
N GLU A 112 -2.82 -11.68 20.63
CA GLU A 112 -2.81 -10.84 21.85
C GLU A 112 -2.47 -9.37 21.52
N ASP A 113 -1.81 -9.11 20.40
CA ASP A 113 -1.47 -7.77 19.94
C ASP A 113 -2.65 -6.98 19.35
N PHE A 114 -3.79 -7.64 19.13
CA PHE A 114 -4.93 -7.01 18.47
C PHE A 114 -5.48 -5.79 19.22
N SER A 115 -5.57 -5.87 20.54
CA SER A 115 -6.07 -4.75 21.36
C SER A 115 -5.14 -3.54 21.29
N GLY A 116 -3.83 -3.74 21.52
CA GLY A 116 -2.85 -2.66 21.49
C GLY A 116 -2.67 -2.04 20.09
N MET A 117 -2.78 -2.85 19.03
CA MET A 117 -2.81 -2.37 17.67
C MET A 117 -4.02 -1.45 17.44
N ASN A 118 -5.21 -1.82 17.92
CA ASN A 118 -6.42 -1.00 17.82
C ASN A 118 -6.31 0.34 18.56
N GLU A 119 -5.70 0.36 19.73
CA GLU A 119 -5.46 1.60 20.50
C GLU A 119 -4.68 2.62 19.67
N GLU A 120 -3.62 2.18 18.99
CA GLU A 120 -2.84 3.07 18.12
C GLU A 120 -3.60 3.41 16.84
N TRP A 121 -4.29 2.45 16.23
CA TRP A 121 -5.09 2.63 15.02
C TRP A 121 -6.11 3.77 15.13
N LEU A 122 -6.84 3.84 16.23
CA LEU A 122 -7.87 4.86 16.48
C LEU A 122 -7.31 6.29 16.51
N LYS A 123 -6.03 6.47 16.78
CA LYS A 123 -5.37 7.79 16.73
C LYS A 123 -5.14 8.27 15.30
N TRP A 124 -4.97 7.32 14.36
CA TRP A 124 -4.71 7.60 12.95
C TRP A 124 -6.00 7.71 12.13
N PHE A 125 -7.02 6.97 12.54
CA PHE A 125 -8.34 6.95 11.88
C PHE A 125 -9.45 7.23 12.91
N PRO A 126 -9.54 8.46 13.45
CA PRO A 126 -10.53 8.82 14.48
C PRO A 126 -11.95 8.92 13.92
N SER A 127 -12.07 9.12 12.59
CA SER A 127 -13.35 9.22 11.88
C SER A 127 -13.21 8.58 10.49
N ASN A 128 -14.32 8.07 9.94
CA ASN A 128 -14.39 7.49 8.61
C ASN A 128 -13.27 6.47 8.32
N PRO A 129 -13.05 5.45 9.19
CA PRO A 129 -11.97 4.50 8.99
C PRO A 129 -12.17 3.69 7.70
N PRO A 130 -11.07 3.28 7.03
CA PRO A 130 -11.14 2.39 5.88
C PRO A 130 -11.71 1.01 6.26
N SER A 131 -12.16 0.25 5.26
CA SER A 131 -12.43 -1.17 5.48
C SER A 131 -11.16 -1.87 5.96
N ARG A 132 -11.30 -2.78 6.94
CA ARG A 132 -10.14 -3.46 7.52
C ARG A 132 -10.39 -4.94 7.72
N GLN A 133 -9.41 -5.75 7.38
CA GLN A 133 -9.35 -7.16 7.71
C GLN A 133 -8.07 -7.49 8.48
N GLY A 134 -8.12 -8.50 9.33
CA GLY A 134 -6.98 -9.04 10.06
C GLY A 134 -6.55 -10.39 9.51
N ALA A 135 -5.24 -10.66 9.55
CA ALA A 135 -4.67 -11.94 9.23
C ALA A 135 -3.54 -12.27 10.21
N LYS A 136 -3.24 -13.57 10.37
CA LYS A 136 -2.08 -14.01 11.14
C LYS A 136 -0.84 -14.05 10.25
N MET A 137 0.30 -13.63 10.77
CA MET A 137 1.56 -13.65 10.04
C MET A 137 1.97 -15.10 9.72
N PRO A 138 2.23 -15.42 8.44
CA PRO A 138 2.53 -16.80 8.04
C PRO A 138 3.91 -17.26 8.51
N VAL A 139 4.85 -16.32 8.69
CA VAL A 139 6.21 -16.58 9.16
C VAL A 139 6.56 -15.58 10.25
N LYS A 140 6.92 -16.07 11.45
CA LYS A 140 7.41 -15.20 12.53
C LYS A 140 8.82 -14.71 12.20
N MET A 141 8.98 -13.39 12.16
CA MET A 141 10.28 -12.74 12.07
C MET A 141 10.65 -12.17 13.44
N PRO A 142 11.88 -12.39 13.93
CA PRO A 142 12.30 -11.90 15.24
C PRO A 142 12.05 -10.39 15.41
N GLY A 143 11.37 -10.03 16.50
CA GLY A 143 11.06 -8.64 16.82
C GLY A 143 9.92 -8.00 16.01
N LEU A 144 9.41 -8.65 14.96
CA LEU A 144 8.31 -8.13 14.15
C LEU A 144 6.96 -8.60 14.69
N ARG A 145 6.09 -7.67 15.04
CA ARG A 145 4.76 -7.93 15.61
C ARG A 145 3.62 -7.65 14.63
N VAL A 146 3.82 -6.73 13.68
CA VAL A 146 2.78 -6.28 12.76
C VAL A 146 3.35 -5.92 11.39
N SER A 147 2.55 -6.17 10.35
CA SER A 147 2.74 -5.63 9.00
C SER A 147 1.39 -5.16 8.46
N ILE A 148 1.37 -4.07 7.71
CA ILE A 148 0.12 -3.46 7.23
C ILE A 148 0.21 -3.26 5.72
N ALA A 149 -0.73 -3.84 4.98
CA ALA A 149 -0.94 -3.55 3.56
C ALA A 149 -2.17 -2.66 3.38
N ALA A 150 -2.17 -1.81 2.37
CA ALA A 150 -3.27 -0.88 2.14
C ALA A 150 -3.56 -0.68 0.64
N ILE A 151 -4.80 -0.25 0.36
CA ILE A 151 -5.22 0.25 -0.95
C ILE A 151 -5.77 1.65 -0.73
N ALA A 152 -5.33 2.60 -1.54
CA ALA A 152 -5.79 3.99 -1.49
C ALA A 152 -6.20 4.49 -2.88
N GLU A 153 -7.02 5.53 -2.92
CA GLU A 153 -7.26 6.29 -4.16
C GLU A 153 -5.98 7.07 -4.54
N ALA A 154 -5.74 7.20 -5.84
CA ALA A 154 -4.58 7.90 -6.37
C ALA A 154 -4.74 9.43 -6.35
#